data_ddd89f024708416875737ca8014eeaf6
#
_entry.id   ddd89f024708416875737ca8014eeaf6
#
_cell.length_a   1.000
_cell.length_b   1.000
_cell.length_c   1.000
_cell.angle_alpha   90.00
_cell.angle_beta   90.00
_cell.angle_gamma   90.00
#
_symmetry.space_group_name_H-M   'P 1'
#
loop_
_entity.id
_entity.type
_entity.pdbx_description
1 polymer ?
#
loop_
_entity_poly.entity_id
_entity_poly.type
_entity_poly.pdbx_seq_one_letter_code
_entity_poly.pdbx_strand_id
1 'polypeptide(L)'
;MRFPVLLAALSIFFGVYSANAESDADQCKFVGQIDKADEGIAACDLIVKNSKTSAQDRAAALSNRCGWWWAKKDADRALTDCNESIRANRNDATAYLNRGNVYLSKSDADHALADFNEALRLDPKNAWAYAERGNLYKNKGDADHALADLNESIRLDPAYALAHFSRGDLYRRMGDLARAMTDMNDTIKLDPNYALAYFTRGRLSFMLGNGPAAVEDFTKAIKLDADDATAYFTRGVAYYVIGGRTADAEADFRKTAELNPKDAYAALWRELAERRNNVPSHLAEAAKNLDMTVWPAPVIRLFLGELNPEQTFAAAFDTDPQIKAAQTCEANFYSGEFALLKKNKKEAQRLLKLAAGNCPPSFIESTAAVAELIPLK
;
A
#
# COMPACT_ATOMS: atom_id res chain seq x y z
N MET A 1 30.33 34.81 -38.43
CA MET A 1 30.32 34.49 -39.89
C MET A 1 30.00 33.00 -40.06
N ARG A 2 28.91 32.78 -40.71
CA ARG A 2 28.41 31.67 -41.51
C ARG A 2 29.08 30.29 -41.43
N PHE A 3 28.26 29.32 -41.08
CA PHE A 3 28.41 27.87 -41.31
C PHE A 3 28.59 27.53 -42.78
N PRO A 4 29.15 26.36 -43.12
CA PRO A 4 28.41 25.50 -44.00
C PRO A 4 28.15 24.10 -43.45
N VAL A 5 26.96 23.64 -43.76
CA VAL A 5 26.36 22.31 -43.61
C VAL A 5 27.13 21.33 -44.49
N LEU A 6 27.55 20.19 -43.89
CA LEU A 6 27.94 19.01 -44.66
C LEU A 6 26.87 17.93 -44.42
N LEU A 7 26.11 17.66 -45.47
CA LEU A 7 25.27 16.46 -45.58
C LEU A 7 26.18 15.21 -45.69
N ALA A 8 26.11 14.34 -44.71
CA ALA A 8 26.59 12.99 -44.83
C ALA A 8 25.38 12.06 -45.08
N ALA A 9 25.41 11.42 -46.24
CA ALA A 9 24.42 10.45 -46.68
C ALA A 9 24.40 9.25 -45.73
N LEU A 10 23.27 9.04 -45.02
CA LEU A 10 22.99 7.83 -44.28
C LEU A 10 22.48 6.78 -45.28
N SER A 11 23.31 5.81 -45.58
CA SER A 11 22.93 4.56 -46.22
C SER A 11 21.96 3.81 -45.28
N ILE A 12 20.67 3.82 -45.62
CA ILE A 12 19.65 3.04 -44.94
C ILE A 12 19.86 1.56 -45.28
N PHE A 13 20.53 0.83 -44.39
CA PHE A 13 20.45 -0.62 -44.38
C PHE A 13 19.06 -0.95 -43.80
N PHE A 14 18.10 -1.23 -44.68
CA PHE A 14 16.91 -2.01 -44.31
C PHE A 14 17.34 -3.42 -43.97
N GLY A 15 17.78 -3.62 -42.72
CA GLY A 15 17.73 -4.91 -42.11
C GLY A 15 16.27 -5.20 -41.83
N VAL A 16 15.69 -6.11 -42.63
CA VAL A 16 14.38 -6.71 -42.35
C VAL A 16 14.54 -7.51 -41.07
N TYR A 17 14.36 -6.85 -39.93
CA TYR A 17 13.96 -7.55 -38.72
C TYR A 17 12.52 -7.99 -39.01
N SER A 18 12.33 -9.26 -39.38
CA SER A 18 11.07 -9.93 -39.17
C SER A 18 10.86 -9.98 -37.65
N ALA A 19 10.28 -8.93 -37.10
CA ALA A 19 9.55 -9.05 -35.87
C ALA A 19 8.52 -10.15 -36.16
N ASN A 20 8.71 -11.36 -35.59
CA ASN A 20 7.63 -12.32 -35.50
C ASN A 20 6.51 -11.57 -34.80
N ALA A 21 5.47 -11.17 -35.51
CA ALA A 21 4.28 -10.60 -34.91
C ALA A 21 3.78 -11.67 -33.92
N GLU A 22 3.73 -11.29 -32.66
CA GLU A 22 3.19 -12.13 -31.60
C GLU A 22 1.80 -12.59 -32.05
N SER A 23 1.50 -13.89 -31.92
CA SER A 23 0.20 -14.39 -32.39
C SER A 23 -0.93 -13.81 -31.56
N ASP A 24 -2.14 -13.69 -32.14
CA ASP A 24 -3.32 -13.26 -31.37
C ASP A 24 -3.51 -14.10 -30.09
N ALA A 25 -3.11 -15.38 -30.13
CA ALA A 25 -3.18 -16.28 -28.97
C ALA A 25 -2.17 -15.86 -27.86
N ASP A 26 -0.95 -15.45 -28.23
CA ASP A 26 0.06 -14.99 -27.27
C ASP A 26 -0.33 -13.63 -26.68
N GLN A 27 -0.82 -12.71 -27.51
CA GLN A 27 -1.30 -11.41 -27.07
C GLN A 27 -2.56 -11.52 -26.20
N CYS A 28 -3.45 -12.45 -26.49
CA CYS A 28 -4.64 -12.70 -25.68
C CYS A 28 -4.30 -13.26 -24.30
N LYS A 29 -3.16 -13.93 -24.12
CA LYS A 29 -2.78 -14.54 -22.86
C LYS A 29 -2.70 -13.49 -21.75
N PHE A 30 -3.46 -13.70 -20.66
CA PHE A 30 -3.42 -12.80 -19.53
C PHE A 30 -2.11 -12.95 -18.74
N VAL A 31 -1.34 -11.87 -18.67
CA VAL A 31 -0.02 -11.85 -18.00
C VAL A 31 0.04 -10.81 -16.85
N GLY A 32 -1.10 -10.23 -16.46
CA GLY A 32 -1.18 -9.28 -15.35
C GLY A 32 -0.66 -7.86 -15.64
N GLN A 33 -0.25 -7.56 -16.88
CA GLN A 33 0.24 -6.23 -17.28
C GLN A 33 -0.92 -5.32 -17.67
N ILE A 34 -1.31 -4.39 -16.78
CA ILE A 34 -2.49 -3.51 -16.96
C ILE A 34 -2.36 -2.60 -18.18
N ASP A 35 -1.16 -2.13 -18.50
CA ASP A 35 -0.85 -1.28 -19.65
C ASP A 35 -1.12 -1.96 -21.00
N LYS A 36 -1.13 -3.29 -21.06
CA LYS A 36 -1.46 -4.11 -22.22
C LYS A 36 -2.91 -4.58 -22.30
N ALA A 37 -3.76 -4.14 -21.38
CA ALA A 37 -5.11 -4.67 -21.28
C ALA A 37 -5.96 -4.45 -22.55
N ASP A 38 -5.85 -3.32 -23.20
CA ASP A 38 -6.62 -3.04 -24.43
C ASP A 38 -6.15 -3.93 -25.59
N GLU A 39 -4.84 -4.14 -25.72
CA GLU A 39 -4.26 -5.04 -26.73
C GLU A 39 -4.66 -6.49 -26.47
N GLY A 40 -4.56 -6.95 -25.23
CA GLY A 40 -4.96 -8.29 -24.81
C GLY A 40 -6.46 -8.56 -25.06
N ILE A 41 -7.32 -7.61 -24.72
CA ILE A 41 -8.77 -7.71 -25.00
C ILE A 41 -9.04 -7.79 -26.49
N ALA A 42 -8.39 -6.93 -27.29
CA ALA A 42 -8.58 -6.94 -28.73
C ALA A 42 -8.15 -8.26 -29.38
N ALA A 43 -7.01 -8.80 -28.94
CA ALA A 43 -6.52 -10.10 -29.42
C ALA A 43 -7.47 -11.25 -29.02
N CYS A 44 -7.97 -11.27 -27.78
CA CYS A 44 -8.97 -12.24 -27.34
C CYS A 44 -10.27 -12.11 -28.15
N ASP A 45 -10.70 -10.89 -28.47
CA ASP A 45 -11.88 -10.62 -29.29
C ASP A 45 -11.80 -11.25 -30.69
N LEU A 46 -10.63 -11.20 -31.31
CA LEU A 46 -10.43 -11.86 -32.63
C LEU A 46 -10.64 -13.36 -32.53
N ILE A 47 -10.11 -14.00 -31.47
CA ILE A 47 -10.26 -15.44 -31.27
C ILE A 47 -11.72 -15.80 -30.96
N VAL A 48 -12.36 -15.07 -30.04
CA VAL A 48 -13.75 -15.33 -29.62
C VAL A 48 -14.74 -15.17 -30.75
N LYS A 49 -14.56 -14.18 -31.63
CA LYS A 49 -15.46 -13.87 -32.77
C LYS A 49 -15.21 -14.74 -34.01
N ASN A 50 -14.05 -15.39 -34.10
CA ASN A 50 -13.72 -16.22 -35.23
C ASN A 50 -14.53 -17.54 -35.22
N SER A 51 -15.39 -17.73 -36.19
CA SER A 51 -16.26 -18.92 -36.31
C SER A 51 -15.50 -20.23 -36.50
N LYS A 52 -14.23 -20.19 -36.90
CA LYS A 52 -13.34 -21.34 -37.08
C LYS A 52 -12.58 -21.73 -35.82
N THR A 53 -12.60 -20.89 -34.78
CA THR A 53 -11.94 -21.19 -33.51
C THR A 53 -12.62 -22.40 -32.84
N SER A 54 -11.81 -23.33 -32.33
CA SER A 54 -12.33 -24.46 -31.58
C SER A 54 -13.06 -24.01 -30.31
N ALA A 55 -13.99 -24.80 -29.81
CA ALA A 55 -14.69 -24.48 -28.57
C ALA A 55 -13.72 -24.37 -27.38
N GLN A 56 -12.66 -25.18 -27.37
CA GLN A 56 -11.62 -25.14 -26.35
C GLN A 56 -10.80 -23.85 -26.40
N ASP A 57 -10.31 -23.43 -27.58
CA ASP A 57 -9.54 -22.20 -27.74
C ASP A 57 -10.39 -20.97 -27.44
N ARG A 58 -11.67 -21.00 -27.81
CA ARG A 58 -12.63 -19.94 -27.47
C ARG A 58 -12.84 -19.84 -25.96
N ALA A 59 -12.96 -20.95 -25.24
CA ALA A 59 -13.07 -20.96 -23.79
C ALA A 59 -11.80 -20.37 -23.14
N ALA A 60 -10.62 -20.78 -23.60
CA ALA A 60 -9.36 -20.22 -23.11
C ALA A 60 -9.23 -18.70 -23.38
N ALA A 61 -9.64 -18.24 -24.58
CA ALA A 61 -9.66 -16.81 -24.89
C ALA A 61 -10.62 -16.02 -24.01
N LEU A 62 -11.80 -16.57 -23.69
CA LEU A 62 -12.75 -15.98 -22.74
C LEU A 62 -12.17 -15.92 -21.32
N SER A 63 -11.49 -16.98 -20.87
CA SER A 63 -10.80 -17.01 -19.58
C SER A 63 -9.74 -15.91 -19.47
N ASN A 64 -8.91 -15.76 -20.51
CA ASN A 64 -7.90 -14.71 -20.56
C ASN A 64 -8.53 -13.30 -20.63
N ARG A 65 -9.57 -13.11 -21.45
CA ARG A 65 -10.28 -11.83 -21.56
C ARG A 65 -10.97 -11.44 -20.25
N CYS A 66 -11.46 -12.41 -19.48
CA CYS A 66 -11.94 -12.18 -18.12
C CYS A 66 -10.83 -11.56 -17.25
N GLY A 67 -9.60 -12.08 -17.27
CA GLY A 67 -8.46 -11.51 -16.56
C GLY A 67 -8.15 -10.07 -17.00
N TRP A 68 -8.18 -9.80 -18.30
CA TRP A 68 -7.97 -8.44 -18.81
C TRP A 68 -9.07 -7.45 -18.40
N TRP A 69 -10.36 -7.88 -18.41
CA TRP A 69 -11.46 -7.05 -17.89
C TRP A 69 -11.31 -6.77 -16.40
N TRP A 70 -10.90 -7.79 -15.64
CA TRP A 70 -10.59 -7.60 -14.22
C TRP A 70 -9.48 -6.56 -14.01
N ALA A 71 -8.40 -6.62 -14.78
CA ALA A 71 -7.33 -5.64 -14.74
C ALA A 71 -7.82 -4.21 -15.05
N LYS A 72 -8.79 -4.07 -15.96
CA LYS A 72 -9.48 -2.80 -16.26
C LYS A 72 -10.55 -2.41 -15.22
N LYS A 73 -10.72 -3.18 -14.15
CA LYS A 73 -11.74 -2.97 -13.11
C LYS A 73 -13.19 -3.06 -13.63
N ASP A 74 -13.41 -3.74 -14.76
CA ASP A 74 -14.73 -4.02 -15.30
C ASP A 74 -15.20 -5.42 -14.86
N ALA A 75 -15.70 -5.50 -13.63
CA ALA A 75 -16.09 -6.75 -13.02
C ALA A 75 -17.27 -7.44 -13.72
N ASP A 76 -18.17 -6.69 -14.34
CA ASP A 76 -19.36 -7.27 -14.96
C ASP A 76 -19.03 -7.96 -16.28
N ARG A 77 -18.20 -7.35 -17.13
CA ARG A 77 -17.67 -7.99 -18.33
C ARG A 77 -16.77 -9.18 -17.97
N ALA A 78 -15.92 -9.02 -16.96
CA ALA A 78 -15.09 -10.10 -16.48
C ALA A 78 -15.91 -11.32 -16.03
N LEU A 79 -16.94 -11.14 -15.19
CA LEU A 79 -17.81 -12.24 -14.76
C LEU A 79 -18.54 -12.90 -15.91
N THR A 80 -18.99 -12.13 -16.91
CA THR A 80 -19.64 -12.66 -18.10
C THR A 80 -18.72 -13.63 -18.83
N ASP A 81 -17.50 -13.21 -19.13
CA ASP A 81 -16.50 -13.99 -19.86
C ASP A 81 -16.04 -15.21 -19.06
N CYS A 82 -15.73 -15.08 -17.78
CA CYS A 82 -15.36 -16.20 -16.93
C CYS A 82 -16.47 -17.25 -16.82
N ASN A 83 -17.72 -16.81 -16.65
CA ASN A 83 -18.85 -17.73 -16.59
C ASN A 83 -19.08 -18.46 -17.92
N GLU A 84 -18.88 -17.80 -19.06
CA GLU A 84 -18.99 -18.43 -20.38
C GLU A 84 -17.84 -19.41 -20.61
N SER A 85 -16.61 -19.06 -20.24
CA SER A 85 -15.45 -19.94 -20.27
C SER A 85 -15.70 -21.22 -19.47
N ILE A 86 -16.11 -21.10 -18.20
CA ILE A 86 -16.39 -22.24 -17.31
C ILE A 86 -17.55 -23.11 -17.83
N ARG A 87 -18.58 -22.52 -18.44
CA ARG A 87 -19.65 -23.27 -19.07
C ARG A 87 -19.15 -24.09 -20.24
N ALA A 88 -18.25 -23.54 -21.04
CA ALA A 88 -17.67 -24.22 -22.20
C ALA A 88 -16.60 -25.26 -21.78
N ASN A 89 -15.79 -24.95 -20.75
CA ASN A 89 -14.77 -25.85 -20.23
C ASN A 89 -14.74 -25.80 -18.70
N ARG A 90 -15.37 -26.79 -18.05
CA ARG A 90 -15.42 -26.89 -16.59
C ARG A 90 -14.08 -27.26 -15.93
N ASN A 91 -13.09 -27.64 -16.74
CA ASN A 91 -11.76 -28.04 -16.26
C ASN A 91 -10.71 -26.94 -16.49
N ASP A 92 -11.11 -25.70 -16.75
CA ASP A 92 -10.20 -24.57 -16.89
C ASP A 92 -9.90 -23.93 -15.51
N ALA A 93 -8.79 -24.34 -14.89
CA ALA A 93 -8.34 -23.80 -13.61
C ALA A 93 -8.14 -22.29 -13.65
N THR A 94 -7.68 -21.73 -14.80
CA THR A 94 -7.44 -20.29 -14.98
C THR A 94 -8.75 -19.51 -14.94
N ALA A 95 -9.82 -20.05 -15.53
CA ALA A 95 -11.11 -19.38 -15.52
C ALA A 95 -11.69 -19.25 -14.08
N TYR A 96 -11.53 -20.30 -13.26
CA TYR A 96 -11.91 -20.24 -11.84
C TYR A 96 -11.03 -19.25 -11.08
N LEU A 97 -9.70 -19.28 -11.26
CA LEU A 97 -8.79 -18.36 -10.61
C LEU A 97 -9.15 -16.90 -10.94
N ASN A 98 -9.33 -16.59 -12.23
CA ASN A 98 -9.70 -15.24 -12.67
C ASN A 98 -11.06 -14.82 -12.10
N ARG A 99 -12.06 -15.71 -12.07
CA ARG A 99 -13.38 -15.42 -11.51
C ARG A 99 -13.30 -15.18 -9.99
N GLY A 100 -12.49 -15.96 -9.29
CA GLY A 100 -12.20 -15.75 -7.86
C GLY A 100 -11.64 -14.34 -7.59
N ASN A 101 -10.70 -13.87 -8.41
CA ASN A 101 -10.16 -12.50 -8.31
C ASN A 101 -11.23 -11.44 -8.60
N VAL A 102 -12.14 -11.69 -9.55
CA VAL A 102 -13.27 -10.77 -9.80
C VAL A 102 -14.21 -10.73 -8.59
N TYR A 103 -14.52 -11.88 -7.96
CA TYR A 103 -15.33 -11.91 -6.75
C TYR A 103 -14.66 -11.17 -5.59
N LEU A 104 -13.34 -11.27 -5.43
CA LEU A 104 -12.61 -10.47 -4.44
C LEU A 104 -12.77 -8.97 -4.69
N SER A 105 -12.70 -8.53 -5.94
CA SER A 105 -12.89 -7.11 -6.28
C SER A 105 -14.31 -6.59 -5.97
N LYS A 106 -15.28 -7.52 -5.92
CA LYS A 106 -16.67 -7.25 -5.50
C LYS A 106 -16.91 -7.49 -3.99
N SER A 107 -15.85 -7.74 -3.22
CA SER A 107 -15.92 -8.08 -1.78
C SER A 107 -16.69 -9.36 -1.46
N ASP A 108 -16.81 -10.26 -2.43
CA ASP A 108 -17.47 -11.56 -2.29
C ASP A 108 -16.43 -12.66 -1.98
N ALA A 109 -16.02 -12.69 -0.73
CA ALA A 109 -14.97 -13.60 -0.25
C ALA A 109 -15.35 -15.08 -0.32
N ASP A 110 -16.64 -15.42 -0.19
CA ASP A 110 -17.07 -16.83 -0.15
C ASP A 110 -17.08 -17.46 -1.54
N HIS A 111 -17.58 -16.76 -2.56
CA HIS A 111 -17.46 -17.21 -3.94
C HIS A 111 -16.00 -17.23 -4.41
N ALA A 112 -15.19 -16.25 -4.02
CA ALA A 112 -13.77 -16.26 -4.33
C ALA A 112 -13.05 -17.49 -3.75
N LEU A 113 -13.32 -17.84 -2.49
CA LEU A 113 -12.73 -19.03 -1.86
C LEU A 113 -13.15 -20.32 -2.56
N ALA A 114 -14.42 -20.44 -2.93
CA ALA A 114 -14.92 -21.62 -3.68
C ALA A 114 -14.19 -21.76 -5.02
N ASP A 115 -14.02 -20.66 -5.74
CA ASP A 115 -13.33 -20.65 -7.03
C ASP A 115 -11.84 -20.96 -6.91
N PHE A 116 -11.13 -20.39 -5.92
CA PHE A 116 -9.72 -20.74 -5.69
C PHE A 116 -9.54 -22.20 -5.29
N ASN A 117 -10.47 -22.78 -4.52
CA ASN A 117 -10.45 -24.20 -4.19
C ASN A 117 -10.62 -25.05 -5.45
N GLU A 118 -11.52 -24.68 -6.35
CA GLU A 118 -11.73 -25.42 -7.60
C GLU A 118 -10.55 -25.24 -8.55
N ALA A 119 -9.97 -24.05 -8.66
CA ALA A 119 -8.75 -23.80 -9.42
C ALA A 119 -7.61 -24.73 -8.95
N LEU A 120 -7.39 -24.82 -7.63
CA LEU A 120 -6.35 -25.67 -7.04
C LEU A 120 -6.67 -27.16 -7.10
N ARG A 121 -7.94 -27.56 -7.11
CA ARG A 121 -8.35 -28.95 -7.37
C ARG A 121 -8.00 -29.36 -8.80
N LEU A 122 -8.15 -28.45 -9.77
CA LEU A 122 -7.88 -28.69 -11.18
C LEU A 122 -6.38 -28.57 -11.51
N ASP A 123 -5.69 -27.59 -10.91
CA ASP A 123 -4.25 -27.39 -11.03
C ASP A 123 -3.58 -27.24 -9.66
N PRO A 124 -3.18 -28.35 -9.01
CA PRO A 124 -2.53 -28.34 -7.70
C PRO A 124 -1.10 -27.74 -7.71
N LYS A 125 -0.58 -27.31 -8.86
CA LYS A 125 0.74 -26.71 -8.98
C LYS A 125 0.69 -25.20 -9.29
N ASN A 126 -0.47 -24.60 -9.22
CA ASN A 126 -0.65 -23.20 -9.51
C ASN A 126 -0.22 -22.32 -8.32
N ALA A 127 1.01 -21.82 -8.37
CA ALA A 127 1.58 -20.96 -7.33
C ALA A 127 0.74 -19.70 -7.11
N TRP A 128 0.20 -19.11 -8.18
CA TRP A 128 -0.64 -17.92 -8.10
C TRP A 128 -1.94 -18.19 -7.34
N ALA A 129 -2.63 -19.27 -7.65
CA ALA A 129 -3.87 -19.64 -6.98
C ALA A 129 -3.66 -19.87 -5.47
N TYR A 130 -2.54 -20.48 -5.06
CA TYR A 130 -2.17 -20.56 -3.64
C TYR A 130 -1.96 -19.20 -3.02
N ALA A 131 -1.23 -18.29 -3.68
CA ALA A 131 -0.99 -16.94 -3.14
C ALA A 131 -2.30 -16.15 -2.95
N GLU A 132 -3.21 -16.21 -3.93
CA GLU A 132 -4.50 -15.52 -3.84
C GLU A 132 -5.38 -16.09 -2.73
N ARG A 133 -5.45 -17.43 -2.60
CA ARG A 133 -6.20 -18.06 -1.51
C ARG A 133 -5.56 -17.77 -0.15
N GLY A 134 -4.23 -17.77 -0.06
CA GLY A 134 -3.47 -17.37 1.12
C GLY A 134 -3.73 -15.92 1.52
N ASN A 135 -3.78 -15.00 0.55
CA ASN A 135 -4.16 -13.61 0.80
C ASN A 135 -5.61 -13.47 1.30
N LEU A 136 -6.52 -14.25 0.76
CA LEU A 136 -7.90 -14.28 1.22
C LEU A 136 -8.00 -14.77 2.67
N TYR A 137 -7.31 -15.86 3.04
CA TYR A 137 -7.23 -16.34 4.43
C TYR A 137 -6.60 -15.30 5.35
N LYS A 138 -5.50 -14.64 4.92
CA LYS A 138 -4.88 -13.53 5.66
C LYS A 138 -5.86 -12.41 5.97
N ASN A 139 -6.68 -12.02 5.00
CA ASN A 139 -7.69 -10.96 5.17
C ASN A 139 -8.87 -11.39 6.05
N LYS A 140 -9.20 -12.69 6.07
CA LYS A 140 -10.18 -13.28 7.00
C LYS A 140 -9.63 -13.50 8.42
N GLY A 141 -8.33 -13.24 8.65
CA GLY A 141 -7.66 -13.45 9.95
C GLY A 141 -7.25 -14.89 10.22
N ASP A 142 -7.37 -15.79 9.24
CA ASP A 142 -6.95 -17.18 9.34
C ASP A 142 -5.47 -17.31 8.97
N ALA A 143 -4.63 -17.06 9.96
CA ALA A 143 -3.18 -17.03 9.78
C ALA A 143 -2.59 -18.40 9.41
N ASP A 144 -3.14 -19.49 9.94
CA ASP A 144 -2.60 -20.84 9.72
C ASP A 144 -2.79 -21.28 8.27
N HIS A 145 -4.00 -21.16 7.71
CA HIS A 145 -4.25 -21.47 6.31
C HIS A 145 -3.51 -20.49 5.38
N ALA A 146 -3.43 -19.22 5.74
CA ALA A 146 -2.68 -18.24 4.97
C ALA A 146 -1.19 -18.60 4.87
N LEU A 147 -0.53 -18.98 5.99
CA LEU A 147 0.86 -19.41 5.97
C LEU A 147 1.07 -20.70 5.17
N ALA A 148 0.16 -21.67 5.30
CA ALA A 148 0.26 -22.92 4.54
C ALA A 148 0.22 -22.65 3.03
N ASP A 149 -0.73 -21.85 2.56
CA ASP A 149 -0.88 -21.52 1.16
C ASP A 149 0.27 -20.66 0.61
N LEU A 150 0.70 -19.62 1.34
CA LEU A 150 1.81 -18.77 0.93
C LEU A 150 3.13 -19.53 0.89
N ASN A 151 3.35 -20.45 1.82
CA ASN A 151 4.52 -21.34 1.79
C ASN A 151 4.49 -22.27 0.58
N GLU A 152 3.32 -22.84 0.24
CA GLU A 152 3.20 -23.70 -0.95
C GLU A 152 3.37 -22.90 -2.23
N SER A 153 2.84 -21.67 -2.31
CA SER A 153 3.09 -20.77 -3.44
C SER A 153 4.59 -20.54 -3.65
N ILE A 154 5.33 -20.19 -2.60
CA ILE A 154 6.78 -19.95 -2.68
C ILE A 154 7.55 -21.24 -3.00
N ARG A 155 7.10 -22.40 -2.49
CA ARG A 155 7.71 -23.69 -2.82
C ARG A 155 7.56 -24.03 -4.32
N LEU A 156 6.41 -23.72 -4.91
CA LEU A 156 6.09 -23.96 -6.32
C LEU A 156 6.80 -22.96 -7.25
N ASP A 157 6.81 -21.68 -6.85
CA ASP A 157 7.51 -20.62 -7.56
C ASP A 157 8.30 -19.73 -6.57
N PRO A 158 9.57 -20.06 -6.32
CA PRO A 158 10.42 -19.26 -5.43
C PRO A 158 10.72 -17.85 -5.94
N ALA A 159 10.44 -17.54 -7.21
CA ALA A 159 10.63 -16.23 -7.81
C ALA A 159 9.37 -15.36 -7.75
N TYR A 160 8.27 -15.84 -7.18
CA TYR A 160 7.03 -15.09 -7.11
C TYR A 160 7.07 -14.04 -5.99
N ALA A 161 7.51 -12.84 -6.31
CA ALA A 161 7.72 -11.74 -5.36
C ALA A 161 6.49 -11.42 -4.50
N LEU A 162 5.27 -11.48 -5.08
CA LEU A 162 4.02 -11.21 -4.36
C LEU A 162 3.76 -12.22 -3.23
N ALA A 163 4.13 -13.48 -3.40
CA ALA A 163 3.96 -14.50 -2.35
C ALA A 163 4.88 -14.22 -1.16
N HIS A 164 6.15 -13.84 -1.40
CA HIS A 164 7.07 -13.39 -0.36
C HIS A 164 6.54 -12.14 0.35
N PHE A 165 6.11 -11.13 -0.40
CA PHE A 165 5.52 -9.92 0.18
C PHE A 165 4.31 -10.24 1.08
N SER A 166 3.40 -11.07 0.60
CA SER A 166 2.18 -11.44 1.31
C SER A 166 2.47 -12.20 2.61
N ARG A 167 3.45 -13.11 2.58
CA ARG A 167 3.89 -13.84 3.77
C ARG A 167 4.62 -12.92 4.76
N GLY A 168 5.47 -12.03 4.27
CA GLY A 168 6.13 -11.03 5.10
C GLY A 168 5.15 -10.07 5.77
N ASP A 169 4.10 -9.61 5.06
CA ASP A 169 3.04 -8.79 5.67
C ASP A 169 2.26 -9.58 6.73
N LEU A 170 2.01 -10.88 6.52
CA LEU A 170 1.39 -11.73 7.51
C LEU A 170 2.28 -11.89 8.76
N TYR A 171 3.58 -12.15 8.60
CA TYR A 171 4.52 -12.21 9.73
C TYR A 171 4.58 -10.89 10.49
N ARG A 172 4.56 -9.74 9.79
CA ARG A 172 4.48 -8.41 10.41
C ARG A 172 3.22 -8.26 11.26
N ARG A 173 2.06 -8.70 10.77
CA ARG A 173 0.78 -8.67 11.52
C ARG A 173 0.81 -9.58 12.74
N MET A 174 1.53 -10.70 12.66
CA MET A 174 1.75 -11.63 13.77
C MET A 174 2.82 -11.14 14.77
N GLY A 175 3.52 -10.03 14.49
CA GLY A 175 4.60 -9.49 15.32
C GLY A 175 5.95 -10.15 15.10
N ASP A 176 6.09 -11.07 14.15
CA ASP A 176 7.37 -11.69 13.81
C ASP A 176 8.13 -10.79 12.82
N LEU A 177 8.73 -9.74 13.37
CA LEU A 177 9.41 -8.73 12.57
C LEU A 177 10.65 -9.28 11.85
N ALA A 178 11.29 -10.33 12.40
CA ALA A 178 12.49 -10.92 11.81
C ALA A 178 12.16 -11.66 10.50
N ARG A 179 11.14 -12.54 10.51
CA ARG A 179 10.70 -13.23 9.29
C ARG A 179 10.08 -12.25 8.30
N ALA A 180 9.33 -11.25 8.77
CA ALA A 180 8.80 -10.18 7.93
C ALA A 180 9.93 -9.45 7.17
N MET A 181 11.02 -9.07 7.87
CA MET A 181 12.17 -8.39 7.26
C MET A 181 12.84 -9.26 6.18
N THR A 182 12.98 -10.56 6.44
CA THR A 182 13.54 -11.51 5.46
C THR A 182 12.70 -11.54 4.19
N ASP A 183 11.41 -11.71 4.31
CA ASP A 183 10.48 -11.75 3.15
C ASP A 183 10.45 -10.43 2.38
N MET A 184 10.53 -9.28 3.05
CA MET A 184 10.65 -7.98 2.36
C MET A 184 11.96 -7.88 1.57
N ASN A 185 13.06 -8.37 2.11
CA ASN A 185 14.35 -8.41 1.40
C ASN A 185 14.28 -9.32 0.15
N ASP A 186 13.68 -10.49 0.27
CA ASP A 186 13.48 -11.41 -0.85
C ASP A 186 12.57 -10.77 -1.91
N THR A 187 11.48 -10.14 -1.51
CA THR A 187 10.57 -9.40 -2.42
C THR A 187 11.35 -8.34 -3.22
N ILE A 188 12.13 -7.50 -2.55
CA ILE A 188 12.91 -6.42 -3.18
C ILE A 188 13.99 -6.98 -4.12
N LYS A 189 14.60 -8.12 -3.76
CA LYS A 189 15.57 -8.80 -4.60
C LYS A 189 14.93 -9.35 -5.88
N LEU A 190 13.73 -9.89 -5.78
CA LEU A 190 12.96 -10.45 -6.90
C LEU A 190 12.33 -9.35 -7.77
N ASP A 191 11.79 -8.32 -7.16
CA ASP A 191 11.25 -7.13 -7.85
C ASP A 191 11.79 -5.83 -7.24
N PRO A 192 12.87 -5.26 -7.78
CA PRO A 192 13.44 -4.00 -7.29
C PRO A 192 12.56 -2.76 -7.51
N ASN A 193 11.44 -2.90 -8.21
CA ASN A 193 10.48 -1.83 -8.44
C ASN A 193 9.21 -1.95 -7.58
N TYR A 194 9.17 -2.89 -6.65
CA TYR A 194 8.01 -3.10 -5.78
C TYR A 194 7.99 -2.03 -4.66
N ALA A 195 7.38 -0.87 -4.92
CA ALA A 195 7.36 0.28 -4.01
C ALA A 195 6.86 -0.08 -2.60
N LEU A 196 5.79 -0.89 -2.51
CA LEU A 196 5.18 -1.29 -1.24
C LEU A 196 6.09 -2.18 -0.38
N ALA A 197 7.01 -2.94 -0.99
CA ALA A 197 8.00 -3.73 -0.25
C ALA A 197 9.03 -2.84 0.45
N TYR A 198 9.52 -1.80 -0.24
CA TYR A 198 10.37 -0.79 0.39
C TYR A 198 9.63 -0.05 1.50
N PHE A 199 8.41 0.40 1.25
CA PHE A 199 7.59 1.06 2.28
C PHE A 199 7.40 0.18 3.51
N THR A 200 7.06 -1.10 3.32
CA THR A 200 6.85 -2.06 4.43
C THR A 200 8.14 -2.35 5.16
N ARG A 201 9.29 -2.52 4.46
CA ARG A 201 10.60 -2.71 5.08
C ARG A 201 11.04 -1.48 5.86
N GLY A 202 10.79 -0.28 5.33
CA GLY A 202 11.02 0.97 6.02
C GLY A 202 10.23 1.06 7.34
N ARG A 203 8.95 0.66 7.32
CA ARG A 203 8.15 0.59 8.55
C ARG A 203 8.71 -0.41 9.56
N LEU A 204 9.14 -1.59 9.12
CA LEU A 204 9.80 -2.57 9.99
C LEU A 204 11.08 -2.00 10.59
N SER A 205 11.92 -1.34 9.79
CA SER A 205 13.14 -0.69 10.25
C SER A 205 12.84 0.40 11.29
N PHE A 206 11.80 1.20 11.06
CA PHE A 206 11.38 2.23 12.00
C PHE A 206 10.90 1.64 13.33
N MET A 207 10.07 0.58 13.30
CA MET A 207 9.62 -0.14 14.51
C MET A 207 10.78 -0.76 15.29
N LEU A 208 11.85 -1.17 14.60
CA LEU A 208 13.08 -1.71 15.20
C LEU A 208 14.06 -0.61 15.66
N GLY A 209 13.69 0.67 15.57
CA GLY A 209 14.50 1.81 16.00
C GLY A 209 15.61 2.20 15.00
N ASN A 210 15.64 1.62 13.81
CA ASN A 210 16.58 1.99 12.77
C ASN A 210 16.01 3.09 11.85
N GLY A 211 15.92 4.30 12.37
CA GLY A 211 15.37 5.44 11.65
C GLY A 211 16.08 5.76 10.32
N PRO A 212 17.42 5.80 10.25
CA PRO A 212 18.14 6.03 9.00
C PRO A 212 17.78 5.04 7.88
N ALA A 213 17.75 3.74 8.17
CA ALA A 213 17.36 2.73 7.19
C ALA A 213 15.88 2.88 6.77
N ALA A 214 15.01 3.25 7.70
CA ALA A 214 13.61 3.53 7.38
C ALA A 214 13.47 4.69 6.38
N VAL A 215 14.20 5.80 6.59
CA VAL A 215 14.19 6.96 5.69
C VAL A 215 14.70 6.60 4.29
N GLU A 216 15.74 5.77 4.20
CA GLU A 216 16.26 5.29 2.91
C GLU A 216 15.18 4.51 2.14
N ASP A 217 14.54 3.58 2.81
CA ASP A 217 13.49 2.75 2.22
C ASP A 217 12.25 3.57 1.83
N PHE A 218 11.78 4.48 2.68
CA PHE A 218 10.68 5.38 2.31
C PHE A 218 11.04 6.30 1.13
N THR A 219 12.29 6.76 1.06
CA THR A 219 12.77 7.56 -0.07
C THR A 219 12.75 6.74 -1.36
N LYS A 220 13.11 5.46 -1.30
CA LYS A 220 13.02 4.57 -2.46
C LYS A 220 11.58 4.29 -2.87
N ALA A 221 10.67 4.07 -1.90
CA ALA A 221 9.24 3.90 -2.15
C ALA A 221 8.65 5.13 -2.86
N ILE A 222 8.92 6.33 -2.35
CA ILE A 222 8.47 7.61 -2.96
C ILE A 222 9.05 7.81 -4.37
N LYS A 223 10.29 7.39 -4.61
CA LYS A 223 10.88 7.47 -5.97
C LYS A 223 10.15 6.57 -6.97
N LEU A 224 9.62 5.44 -6.50
CA LEU A 224 8.87 4.48 -7.31
C LEU A 224 7.39 4.87 -7.47
N ASP A 225 6.81 5.51 -6.44
CA ASP A 225 5.45 6.04 -6.45
C ASP A 225 5.44 7.43 -5.78
N ALA A 226 5.48 8.47 -6.59
CA ALA A 226 5.56 9.85 -6.15
C ALA A 226 4.22 10.44 -5.66
N ASP A 227 3.13 9.70 -5.85
CA ASP A 227 1.78 10.13 -5.44
C ASP A 227 1.31 9.43 -4.15
N ASP A 228 2.16 8.58 -3.54
CA ASP A 228 1.85 7.95 -2.25
C ASP A 228 1.99 8.93 -1.08
N ALA A 229 0.89 9.59 -0.72
CA ALA A 229 0.83 10.49 0.43
C ALA A 229 1.25 9.80 1.74
N THR A 230 0.99 8.50 1.90
CA THR A 230 1.32 7.74 3.12
C THR A 230 2.84 7.57 3.27
N ALA A 231 3.54 7.38 2.16
CA ALA A 231 4.99 7.26 2.17
C ALA A 231 5.67 8.58 2.58
N TYR A 232 5.20 9.71 2.07
CA TYR A 232 5.66 11.03 2.53
C TYR A 232 5.36 11.24 4.01
N PHE A 233 4.12 11.00 4.43
CA PHE A 233 3.73 11.16 5.83
C PHE A 233 4.64 10.36 6.77
N THR A 234 4.83 9.06 6.47
CA THR A 234 5.60 8.16 7.32
C THR A 234 7.10 8.53 7.33
N ARG A 235 7.65 8.99 6.19
CA ARG A 235 9.02 9.51 6.14
C ARG A 235 9.16 10.79 6.93
N GLY A 236 8.19 11.69 6.84
CA GLY A 236 8.13 12.92 7.64
C GLY A 236 8.15 12.63 9.13
N VAL A 237 7.38 11.65 9.60
CA VAL A 237 7.43 11.18 10.99
C VAL A 237 8.80 10.61 11.36
N ALA A 238 9.41 9.82 10.48
CA ALA A 238 10.74 9.28 10.73
C ALA A 238 11.78 10.41 10.86
N TYR A 239 11.76 11.43 10.01
CA TYR A 239 12.62 12.62 10.13
C TYR A 239 12.38 13.37 11.42
N TYR A 240 11.11 13.53 11.83
CA TYR A 240 10.76 14.21 13.07
C TYR A 240 11.31 13.48 14.30
N VAL A 241 11.14 12.16 14.35
CA VAL A 241 11.57 11.29 15.45
C VAL A 241 13.09 11.15 15.56
N ILE A 242 13.81 11.06 14.43
CA ILE A 242 15.28 11.00 14.42
C ILE A 242 15.89 12.26 15.05
N GLY A 243 15.19 13.38 14.98
CA GLY A 243 15.67 14.68 15.45
C GLY A 243 16.65 15.36 14.48
N GLY A 244 16.74 16.70 14.59
CA GLY A 244 17.61 17.51 13.73
C GLY A 244 17.21 17.61 12.26
N ARG A 245 16.10 16.96 11.84
CA ARG A 245 15.58 16.93 10.47
C ARG A 245 14.14 17.44 10.35
N THR A 246 13.76 18.35 11.24
CA THR A 246 12.38 18.88 11.27
C THR A 246 12.01 19.69 10.03
N ALA A 247 12.98 20.27 9.31
CA ALA A 247 12.73 20.94 8.03
C ALA A 247 12.36 19.92 6.92
N ASP A 248 13.03 18.76 6.89
CA ASP A 248 12.69 17.67 5.98
C ASP A 248 11.30 17.09 6.33
N ALA A 249 11.02 16.95 7.62
CA ALA A 249 9.71 16.50 8.09
C ALA A 249 8.59 17.46 7.66
N GLU A 250 8.78 18.77 7.80
CA GLU A 250 7.81 19.79 7.36
C GLU A 250 7.55 19.69 5.86
N ALA A 251 8.61 19.55 5.06
CA ALA A 251 8.48 19.43 3.61
C ALA A 251 7.66 18.18 3.21
N ASP A 252 7.87 17.06 3.90
CA ASP A 252 7.12 15.82 3.66
C ASP A 252 5.64 15.94 4.10
N PHE A 253 5.37 16.53 5.27
CA PHE A 253 3.98 16.75 5.72
C PHE A 253 3.24 17.76 4.84
N ARG A 254 3.92 18.78 4.31
CA ARG A 254 3.36 19.68 3.30
C ARG A 254 3.00 18.92 2.05
N LYS A 255 3.89 18.04 1.54
CA LYS A 255 3.61 17.22 0.37
C LYS A 255 2.44 16.27 0.61
N THR A 256 2.34 15.68 1.81
CA THR A 256 1.19 14.88 2.21
C THR A 256 -0.11 15.68 2.15
N ALA A 257 -0.12 16.90 2.70
CA ALA A 257 -1.29 17.79 2.68
C ALA A 257 -1.67 18.26 1.26
N GLU A 258 -0.69 18.40 0.34
CA GLU A 258 -0.95 18.68 -1.08
C GLU A 258 -1.65 17.51 -1.77
N LEU A 259 -1.19 16.27 -1.50
CA LEU A 259 -1.76 15.04 -2.07
C LEU A 259 -3.11 14.67 -1.43
N ASN A 260 -3.25 14.93 -0.12
CA ASN A 260 -4.48 14.65 0.63
C ASN A 260 -4.84 15.82 1.57
N PRO A 261 -5.53 16.87 1.06
CA PRO A 261 -5.85 18.06 1.86
C PRO A 261 -6.85 17.82 3.00
N LYS A 262 -7.46 16.63 3.06
CA LYS A 262 -8.42 16.25 4.11
C LYS A 262 -7.79 15.42 5.23
N ASP A 263 -6.48 15.21 5.20
CA ASP A 263 -5.77 14.46 6.22
C ASP A 263 -5.49 15.34 7.45
N ALA A 264 -6.26 15.13 8.50
CA ALA A 264 -6.14 15.86 9.76
C ALA A 264 -4.81 15.59 10.49
N TYR A 265 -4.28 14.37 10.37
CA TYR A 265 -2.99 14.03 10.99
C TYR A 265 -1.82 14.67 10.25
N ALA A 266 -1.87 14.72 8.92
CA ALA A 266 -0.87 15.45 8.15
C ALA A 266 -0.83 16.93 8.53
N ALA A 267 -1.99 17.55 8.75
CA ALA A 267 -2.07 18.93 9.21
C ALA A 267 -1.49 19.12 10.63
N LEU A 268 -1.77 18.20 11.56
CA LEU A 268 -1.24 18.23 12.93
C LEU A 268 0.27 18.04 12.97
N TRP A 269 0.80 17.03 12.27
CA TRP A 269 2.24 16.78 12.23
C TRP A 269 3.00 17.90 11.53
N ARG A 270 2.40 18.49 10.49
CA ARG A 270 2.95 19.71 9.86
C ARG A 270 3.02 20.85 10.85
N GLU A 271 1.95 21.10 11.63
CA GLU A 271 1.92 22.12 12.68
C GLU A 271 3.05 21.93 13.71
N LEU A 272 3.28 20.68 14.16
CA LEU A 272 4.38 20.38 15.08
C LEU A 272 5.75 20.72 14.45
N ALA A 273 5.97 20.34 13.20
CA ALA A 273 7.20 20.59 12.49
C ALA A 273 7.42 22.10 12.23
N GLU A 274 6.38 22.82 11.79
CA GLU A 274 6.40 24.26 11.56
C GLU A 274 6.80 25.04 12.83
N ARG A 275 6.16 24.70 13.96
CA ARG A 275 6.48 25.36 15.24
C ARG A 275 7.91 25.10 15.70
N ARG A 276 8.43 23.90 15.51
CA ARG A 276 9.83 23.58 15.83
C ARG A 276 10.83 24.30 14.93
N ASN A 277 10.47 24.52 13.68
CA ASN A 277 11.29 25.26 12.71
C ASN A 277 11.13 26.78 12.84
N ASN A 278 10.28 27.28 13.75
CA ASN A 278 9.89 28.70 13.85
C ASN A 278 9.33 29.25 12.53
N VAL A 279 8.61 28.41 11.79
CA VAL A 279 7.89 28.77 10.55
C VAL A 279 6.44 29.12 10.91
N PRO A 280 5.79 30.09 10.21
CA PRO A 280 4.39 30.40 10.43
C PRO A 280 3.48 29.16 10.28
N SER A 281 2.52 29.01 11.19
CA SER A 281 1.56 27.91 11.16
C SER A 281 0.58 28.05 9.98
N HIS A 282 0.30 26.94 9.31
CA HIS A 282 -0.74 26.83 8.27
C HIS A 282 -1.97 26.05 8.77
N LEU A 283 -2.05 25.69 10.06
CA LEU A 283 -3.11 24.86 10.61
C LEU A 283 -4.49 25.50 10.45
N ALA A 284 -4.62 26.81 10.66
CA ALA A 284 -5.89 27.52 10.50
C ALA A 284 -6.44 27.48 9.06
N GLU A 285 -5.55 27.47 8.07
CA GLU A 285 -5.94 27.33 6.67
C GLU A 285 -6.32 25.87 6.36
N ALA A 286 -5.51 24.91 6.82
CA ALA A 286 -5.79 23.49 6.66
C ALA A 286 -7.13 23.10 7.28
N ALA A 287 -7.47 23.63 8.47
CA ALA A 287 -8.71 23.35 9.18
C ALA A 287 -9.98 23.65 8.38
N LYS A 288 -9.92 24.55 7.39
CA LYS A 288 -11.07 24.85 6.51
C LYS A 288 -11.48 23.68 5.62
N ASN A 289 -10.56 22.76 5.35
CA ASN A 289 -10.77 21.59 4.49
C ASN A 289 -11.01 20.29 5.29
N LEU A 290 -10.85 20.33 6.62
CA LEU A 290 -10.95 19.18 7.49
C LEU A 290 -12.35 18.99 8.06
N ASP A 291 -12.69 17.74 8.39
CA ASP A 291 -13.90 17.46 9.15
C ASP A 291 -13.68 17.80 10.63
N MET A 292 -14.16 18.96 11.03
CA MET A 292 -14.04 19.48 12.39
C MET A 292 -15.13 18.96 13.35
N THR A 293 -15.89 17.93 12.96
CA THR A 293 -16.96 17.32 13.77
C THR A 293 -16.51 16.01 14.43
N VAL A 294 -15.47 15.38 13.92
CA VAL A 294 -14.95 14.08 14.37
C VAL A 294 -13.52 14.21 14.92
N TRP A 295 -13.06 13.19 15.63
CA TRP A 295 -11.67 13.11 16.04
C TRP A 295 -10.73 13.08 14.81
N PRO A 296 -9.57 13.81 14.82
CA PRO A 296 -8.93 14.52 15.93
C PRO A 296 -9.24 16.03 16.01
N ALA A 297 -10.41 16.49 15.59
CA ALA A 297 -10.78 17.92 15.62
C ALA A 297 -10.53 18.64 16.98
N PRO A 298 -10.78 18.03 18.16
CA PRO A 298 -10.42 18.64 19.44
C PRO A 298 -8.94 18.93 19.59
N VAL A 299 -8.06 18.08 19.02
CA VAL A 299 -6.61 18.31 19.02
C VAL A 299 -6.27 19.51 18.12
N ILE A 300 -6.87 19.61 16.95
CA ILE A 300 -6.68 20.76 16.05
C ILE A 300 -7.08 22.05 16.76
N ARG A 301 -8.23 22.06 17.43
CA ARG A 301 -8.72 23.21 18.21
C ARG A 301 -7.80 23.59 19.38
N LEU A 302 -7.12 22.62 19.99
CA LEU A 302 -6.08 22.90 21.00
C LEU A 302 -4.95 23.73 20.40
N PHE A 303 -4.42 23.36 19.23
CA PHE A 303 -3.34 24.09 18.57
C PHE A 303 -3.79 25.44 17.99
N LEU A 304 -5.07 25.58 17.62
CA LEU A 304 -5.68 26.86 17.23
C LEU A 304 -5.96 27.78 18.44
N GLY A 305 -5.85 27.27 19.68
CA GLY A 305 -6.13 28.02 20.90
C GLY A 305 -7.61 28.14 21.23
N GLU A 306 -8.47 27.35 20.62
CA GLU A 306 -9.91 27.31 20.84
C GLU A 306 -10.29 26.40 22.02
N LEU A 307 -9.46 25.40 22.32
CA LEU A 307 -9.59 24.50 23.46
C LEU A 307 -8.31 24.53 24.30
N ASN A 308 -8.46 24.14 25.56
CA ASN A 308 -7.31 23.83 26.43
C ASN A 308 -7.10 22.32 26.55
N PRO A 309 -5.98 21.83 27.13
CA PRO A 309 -5.71 20.40 27.27
C PRO A 309 -6.82 19.63 28.00
N GLU A 310 -7.44 20.19 29.05
CA GLU A 310 -8.50 19.53 29.81
C GLU A 310 -9.74 19.30 28.97
N GLN A 311 -10.13 20.30 28.17
CA GLN A 311 -11.23 20.19 27.22
C GLN A 311 -10.93 19.19 26.10
N THR A 312 -9.67 19.12 25.63
CA THR A 312 -9.24 18.15 24.64
C THR A 312 -9.32 16.71 25.18
N PHE A 313 -8.91 16.49 26.42
CA PHE A 313 -9.09 15.20 27.09
C PHE A 313 -10.56 14.83 27.29
N ALA A 314 -11.39 15.79 27.70
CA ALA A 314 -12.83 15.56 27.86
C ALA A 314 -13.51 15.16 26.54
N ALA A 315 -13.00 15.65 25.42
CA ALA A 315 -13.48 15.33 24.08
C ALA A 315 -12.95 13.98 23.53
N ALA A 316 -11.92 13.39 24.15
CA ALA A 316 -11.43 12.03 23.87
C ALA A 316 -12.39 10.99 24.49
N PHE A 317 -13.63 10.99 23.98
CA PHE A 317 -14.72 10.15 24.47
C PHE A 317 -15.32 9.36 23.31
N ASP A 318 -15.38 8.04 23.51
CA ASP A 318 -16.12 7.13 22.63
C ASP A 318 -16.79 6.04 23.48
N THR A 319 -17.86 5.47 22.97
CA THR A 319 -18.55 4.33 23.59
C THR A 319 -17.77 3.03 23.40
N ASP A 320 -16.97 2.93 22.34
CA ASP A 320 -16.03 1.83 22.13
C ASP A 320 -14.76 2.07 22.98
N PRO A 321 -14.43 1.14 23.90
CA PRO A 321 -13.26 1.27 24.74
C PRO A 321 -11.93 1.34 23.99
N GLN A 322 -11.83 0.71 22.83
CA GLN A 322 -10.60 0.72 22.02
C GLN A 322 -10.42 2.07 21.33
N ILE A 323 -11.48 2.64 20.74
CA ILE A 323 -11.48 3.98 20.17
C ILE A 323 -11.15 5.02 21.21
N LYS A 324 -11.82 4.94 22.39
CA LYS A 324 -11.53 5.83 23.53
C LYS A 324 -10.09 5.75 23.99
N ALA A 325 -9.51 4.55 24.07
CA ALA A 325 -8.11 4.38 24.45
C ALA A 325 -7.16 5.00 23.42
N ALA A 326 -7.47 4.84 22.13
CA ALA A 326 -6.72 5.47 21.03
C ALA A 326 -6.77 7.00 21.11
N GLN A 327 -7.96 7.59 21.21
CA GLN A 327 -8.15 9.03 21.34
C GLN A 327 -7.45 9.60 22.58
N THR A 328 -7.52 8.88 23.72
CA THR A 328 -6.83 9.27 24.97
C THR A 328 -5.31 9.25 24.79
N CYS A 329 -4.79 8.26 24.08
CA CYS A 329 -3.36 8.16 23.72
C CYS A 329 -2.91 9.38 22.93
N GLU A 330 -3.61 9.70 21.84
CA GLU A 330 -3.31 10.84 20.99
C GLU A 330 -3.45 12.18 21.75
N ALA A 331 -4.51 12.31 22.57
CA ALA A 331 -4.67 13.50 23.44
C ALA A 331 -3.47 13.70 24.37
N ASN A 332 -2.92 12.62 24.94
CA ASN A 332 -1.71 12.69 25.78
C ASN A 332 -0.49 13.16 24.96
N PHE A 333 -0.28 12.56 23.78
CA PHE A 333 0.84 12.94 22.92
C PHE A 333 0.77 14.41 22.50
N TYR A 334 -0.32 14.81 21.84
CA TYR A 334 -0.45 16.17 21.32
C TYR A 334 -0.53 17.24 22.42
N SER A 335 -1.15 16.94 23.56
CA SER A 335 -1.09 17.87 24.72
C SER A 335 0.32 17.95 25.32
N GLY A 336 1.09 16.86 25.29
CA GLY A 336 2.51 16.85 25.65
C GLY A 336 3.34 17.73 24.73
N GLU A 337 3.15 17.63 23.43
CA GLU A 337 3.76 18.50 22.43
C GLU A 337 3.36 19.97 22.62
N PHE A 338 2.07 20.24 22.88
CA PHE A 338 1.59 21.58 23.16
C PHE A 338 2.23 22.15 24.43
N ALA A 339 2.43 21.35 25.48
CA ALA A 339 3.14 21.75 26.70
C ALA A 339 4.62 22.07 26.43
N LEU A 340 5.30 21.33 25.52
CA LEU A 340 6.66 21.65 25.08
C LEU A 340 6.72 23.04 24.40
N LEU A 341 5.78 23.34 23.52
CA LEU A 341 5.67 24.64 22.86
C LEU A 341 5.46 25.80 23.88
N LYS A 342 4.74 25.51 24.95
CA LYS A 342 4.53 26.46 26.07
C LYS A 342 5.70 26.47 27.07
N LYS A 343 6.79 25.73 26.81
CA LYS A 343 7.97 25.60 27.67
C LYS A 343 7.66 24.99 29.05
N ASN A 344 6.54 24.30 29.21
CA ASN A 344 6.14 23.58 30.42
C ASN A 344 6.71 22.15 30.39
N LYS A 345 8.01 22.00 30.62
CA LYS A 345 8.73 20.73 30.56
C LYS A 345 8.16 19.66 31.49
N LYS A 346 7.71 20.04 32.71
CA LYS A 346 7.18 19.09 33.70
C LYS A 346 5.89 18.43 33.22
N GLU A 347 4.99 19.23 32.69
CA GLU A 347 3.72 18.73 32.16
C GLU A 347 3.92 17.94 30.86
N ALA A 348 4.79 18.44 29.96
CA ALA A 348 5.17 17.72 28.76
C ALA A 348 5.72 16.30 29.10
N GLN A 349 6.67 16.22 30.04
CA GLN A 349 7.24 14.95 30.45
C GLN A 349 6.18 13.98 31.03
N ARG A 350 5.22 14.50 31.80
CA ARG A 350 4.13 13.72 32.37
C ARG A 350 3.25 13.12 31.26
N LEU A 351 2.80 13.96 30.33
CA LEU A 351 1.89 13.58 29.25
C LEU A 351 2.55 12.65 28.23
N LEU A 352 3.79 12.95 27.84
CA LEU A 352 4.54 12.10 26.90
C LEU A 352 4.88 10.72 27.52
N LYS A 353 5.08 10.61 28.84
CA LYS A 353 5.20 9.31 29.51
C LYS A 353 3.90 8.50 29.44
N LEU A 354 2.75 9.15 29.58
CA LEU A 354 1.45 8.49 29.41
C LEU A 354 1.24 8.01 27.97
N ALA A 355 1.59 8.83 26.99
CA ALA A 355 1.54 8.45 25.59
C ALA A 355 2.49 7.27 25.28
N ALA A 356 3.75 7.34 25.73
CA ALA A 356 4.73 6.27 25.51
C ALA A 356 4.35 4.93 26.16
N GLY A 357 3.63 4.96 27.30
CA GLY A 357 3.26 3.77 28.06
C GLY A 357 1.88 3.19 27.74
N ASN A 358 0.95 4.02 27.31
CA ASN A 358 -0.47 3.61 27.17
C ASN A 358 -0.93 3.54 25.71
N CYS A 359 -0.17 4.10 24.77
CA CYS A 359 -0.49 3.99 23.37
C CYS A 359 -0.20 2.58 22.84
N PRO A 360 -1.04 2.06 21.93
CA PRO A 360 -0.70 0.84 21.20
C PRO A 360 0.66 1.00 20.51
N PRO A 361 1.54 -0.02 20.54
CA PRO A 361 2.87 0.08 19.90
C PRO A 361 2.84 0.36 18.40
N SER A 362 1.71 0.11 17.74
CA SER A 362 1.49 0.43 16.33
C SER A 362 1.22 1.91 16.05
N PHE A 363 0.96 2.71 17.09
CA PHE A 363 0.70 4.14 16.96
C PHE A 363 2.00 4.92 16.83
N ILE A 364 2.05 5.80 15.86
CA ILE A 364 3.21 6.66 15.57
C ILE A 364 3.50 7.57 16.78
N GLU A 365 2.46 8.04 17.44
CA GLU A 365 2.51 8.87 18.64
C GLU A 365 3.24 8.20 19.79
N SER A 366 3.14 6.86 19.93
CA SER A 366 3.91 6.11 20.94
C SER A 366 5.41 6.24 20.67
N THR A 367 5.83 5.99 19.45
CA THR A 367 7.25 6.06 19.04
C THR A 367 7.77 7.48 19.17
N ALA A 368 7.00 8.47 18.73
CA ALA A 368 7.37 9.88 18.85
C ALA A 368 7.48 10.33 20.32
N ALA A 369 6.53 9.93 21.18
CA ALA A 369 6.58 10.25 22.60
C ALA A 369 7.84 9.70 23.29
N VAL A 370 8.28 8.48 22.92
CA VAL A 370 9.54 7.92 23.41
C VAL A 370 10.73 8.78 22.99
N ALA A 371 10.78 9.20 21.73
CA ALA A 371 11.86 10.05 21.21
C ALA A 371 11.90 11.42 21.91
N GLU A 372 10.73 12.05 22.12
CA GLU A 372 10.61 13.33 22.81
C GLU A 372 11.01 13.29 24.29
N LEU A 373 10.93 12.15 24.93
CA LEU A 373 11.35 11.98 26.33
C LEU A 373 12.87 11.93 26.50
N ILE A 374 13.65 11.61 25.44
CA ILE A 374 15.13 11.52 25.51
C ILE A 374 15.76 12.84 25.94
N PRO A 375 15.48 13.99 25.29
CA PRO A 375 16.06 15.27 25.66
C PRO A 375 15.46 15.88 26.94
N LEU A 376 14.41 15.29 27.50
CA LEU A 376 13.74 15.77 28.73
C LEU A 376 14.26 15.10 30.01
N LYS A 377 15.08 14.04 29.87
CA LYS A 377 15.76 13.38 30.98
C LYS A 377 16.89 14.26 31.47
#